data_744e0354327618b50f82d20c365dfc33
#
_entry.id   744e0354327618b50f82d20c365dfc33
#
_cell.length_a   1.000
_cell.length_b   1.000
_cell.length_c   1.000
_cell.angle_alpha   90.00
_cell.angle_beta   90.00
_cell.angle_gamma   90.00
#
_symmetry.space_group_name_H-M   'P 1'
#
loop_
_entity.id
_entity.type
_entity.pdbx_description
1 polymer ?
#
loop_
_entity_poly.entity_id
_entity_poly.type
_entity_poly.pdbx_seq_one_letter_code
_entity_poly.pdbx_strand_id
1 'polypeptide(L)'
;GYNFPTSDAAPKAYLTAACFDWKTFYTDDVKKAMDGTWTSRAYWEGLAANMTYLDKLTDLCAEGTQEKVDAAKKAIIDGTLEPFTGPLYDQEGNKKVEDGVKMTDDEIWNMNWFVKGVTGTIPA
;
A
#
# COMPACT_ATOMS: atom_id res chain seq x y z
N GLY A 1 -5.35 6.60 -8.41
CA GLY A 1 -4.94 5.57 -9.36
C GLY A 1 -4.18 4.46 -8.68
N TYR A 2 -4.02 3.35 -9.35
CA TYR A 2 -3.22 2.21 -8.89
C TYR A 2 -2.03 2.03 -9.83
N ASN A 3 -0.84 2.05 -9.28
CA ASN A 3 0.45 1.87 -9.96
C ASN A 3 0.73 2.83 -11.14
N PHE A 4 -0.18 3.72 -11.45
CA PHE A 4 -0.04 4.69 -12.54
C PHE A 4 -0.85 5.96 -12.28
N PRO A 5 -0.29 7.16 -12.52
CA PRO A 5 -1.04 8.40 -12.52
C PRO A 5 -2.13 8.37 -13.58
N THR A 6 -3.36 8.67 -13.21
CA THR A 6 -4.53 8.70 -14.10
C THR A 6 -5.10 10.10 -14.29
N SER A 7 -4.26 11.13 -14.09
CA SER A 7 -4.62 12.55 -14.21
C SER A 7 -5.24 12.89 -15.56
N ASP A 8 -4.74 12.30 -16.64
CA ASP A 8 -5.25 12.56 -17.99
C ASP A 8 -6.67 12.02 -18.21
N ALA A 9 -7.00 10.87 -17.54
CA ALA A 9 -8.31 10.27 -17.64
C ALA A 9 -9.36 10.97 -16.74
N ALA A 10 -8.93 11.54 -15.63
CA ALA A 10 -9.82 12.16 -14.65
C ALA A 10 -9.22 13.44 -14.04
N PRO A 11 -8.92 14.48 -14.84
CA PRO A 11 -8.17 15.67 -14.39
C PRO A 11 -8.85 16.46 -13.28
N LYS A 12 -10.18 16.32 -13.14
CA LYS A 12 -10.98 17.02 -12.11
C LYS A 12 -11.26 16.17 -10.87
N ALA A 13 -10.78 14.93 -10.83
CA ALA A 13 -11.01 13.99 -9.73
C ALA A 13 -9.73 13.28 -9.25
N TYR A 14 -8.63 13.42 -9.98
CA TYR A 14 -7.38 12.79 -9.62
C TYR A 14 -6.70 13.55 -8.47
N LEU A 15 -6.49 12.91 -7.35
CA LEU A 15 -5.80 13.46 -6.18
C LEU A 15 -4.35 13.00 -6.09
N THR A 16 -4.14 11.70 -6.21
CA THR A 16 -2.84 11.01 -6.18
C THR A 16 -3.00 9.56 -6.63
N ALA A 17 -1.91 8.82 -6.71
CA ALA A 17 -1.87 7.39 -6.96
C ALA A 17 -0.84 6.70 -6.06
N ALA A 18 -1.16 5.49 -5.63
CA ALA A 18 -0.17 4.58 -5.07
C ALA A 18 0.56 3.89 -6.24
N CYS A 19 1.87 4.03 -6.29
CA CYS A 19 2.71 3.55 -7.38
C CYS A 19 3.84 2.68 -6.85
N PHE A 20 4.40 1.84 -7.75
CA PHE A 20 5.60 1.05 -7.48
C PHE A 20 6.84 1.68 -8.11
N ASP A 21 7.95 1.67 -7.38
CA ASP A 21 9.28 1.99 -7.91
C ASP A 21 10.12 0.71 -7.99
N TRP A 22 10.11 0.11 -9.16
CA TRP A 22 10.87 -1.11 -9.45
C TRP A 22 12.39 -0.89 -9.60
N LYS A 23 12.85 0.36 -9.62
CA LYS A 23 14.26 0.69 -9.85
C LYS A 23 15.18 0.03 -8.82
N THR A 24 14.85 0.14 -7.54
CA THR A 24 15.65 -0.44 -6.45
C THR A 24 15.74 -1.95 -6.59
N PHE A 25 14.61 -2.62 -6.85
CA PHE A 25 14.54 -4.06 -7.04
C PHE A 25 15.40 -4.53 -8.21
N TYR A 26 15.18 -3.97 -9.41
CA TYR A 26 15.94 -4.38 -10.60
C TYR A 26 17.43 -4.08 -10.49
N THR A 27 17.80 -2.95 -9.89
CA THR A 27 19.22 -2.60 -9.70
C THR A 27 19.91 -3.60 -8.78
N ASP A 28 19.27 -4.00 -7.68
CA ASP A 28 19.80 -4.99 -6.75
C ASP A 28 19.91 -6.39 -7.41
N ASP A 29 18.88 -6.81 -8.12
CA ASP A 29 18.84 -8.12 -8.77
C ASP A 29 19.89 -8.25 -9.88
N VAL A 30 20.04 -7.21 -10.72
CA VAL A 30 21.08 -7.18 -11.75
C VAL A 30 22.49 -7.24 -11.10
N LYS A 31 22.72 -6.47 -10.04
CA LYS A 31 23.99 -6.51 -9.31
C LYS A 31 24.28 -7.89 -8.73
N LYS A 32 23.30 -8.51 -8.07
CA LYS A 32 23.43 -9.86 -7.53
C LYS A 32 23.69 -10.91 -8.62
N ALA A 33 23.04 -10.76 -9.79
CA ALA A 33 23.29 -11.65 -10.92
C ALA A 33 24.72 -11.49 -11.46
N MET A 34 25.25 -10.27 -11.56
CA MET A 34 26.63 -10.01 -11.95
C MET A 34 27.64 -10.57 -10.96
N ASP A 35 27.35 -10.50 -9.66
CA ASP A 35 28.19 -10.98 -8.57
C ASP A 35 28.06 -12.51 -8.35
N GLY A 36 27.15 -13.19 -9.08
CA GLY A 36 26.88 -14.62 -8.93
C GLY A 36 26.18 -15.01 -7.62
N THR A 37 25.58 -14.03 -6.93
CA THR A 37 24.90 -14.22 -5.64
C THR A 37 23.37 -14.17 -5.73
N TRP A 38 22.82 -14.01 -6.93
CA TRP A 38 21.38 -13.96 -7.14
C TRP A 38 20.70 -15.31 -6.82
N THR A 39 19.60 -15.22 -6.10
CA THR A 39 18.71 -16.37 -5.82
C THR A 39 17.26 -15.93 -6.04
N SER A 40 16.42 -16.86 -6.52
CA SER A 40 14.98 -16.59 -6.62
C SER A 40 14.37 -16.35 -5.24
N ARG A 41 13.54 -15.33 -5.13
CA ARG A 41 12.84 -14.97 -3.89
C ARG A 41 11.47 -14.35 -4.18
N ALA A 42 10.54 -14.48 -3.25
CA ALA A 42 9.39 -13.61 -3.19
C ALA A 42 9.86 -12.21 -2.74
N TYR A 43 9.38 -11.17 -3.43
CA TYR A 43 9.67 -9.78 -3.08
C TYR A 43 8.37 -9.09 -2.64
N TRP A 44 8.28 -8.79 -1.36
CA TRP A 44 7.13 -8.16 -0.72
C TRP A 44 7.63 -7.03 0.18
N GLU A 45 7.66 -5.82 -0.38
CA GLU A 45 8.23 -4.65 0.27
C GLU A 45 7.33 -3.43 0.05
N GLY A 46 7.42 -2.47 0.96
CA GLY A 46 6.57 -1.29 0.97
C GLY A 46 7.33 0.04 0.95
N LEU A 47 6.77 1.02 1.64
CA LEU A 47 7.30 2.39 1.71
C LEU A 47 8.71 2.46 2.30
N ALA A 48 9.03 1.63 3.31
CA ALA A 48 10.33 1.65 3.98
C ALA A 48 11.47 1.24 3.03
N ALA A 49 11.22 0.33 2.10
CA ALA A 49 12.16 -0.12 1.09
C ALA A 49 12.15 0.76 -0.18
N ASN A 50 11.36 1.83 -0.21
CA ASN A 50 11.09 2.66 -1.39
C ASN A 50 10.52 1.86 -2.59
N MET A 51 9.89 0.69 -2.33
CA MET A 51 9.22 -0.08 -3.36
C MET A 51 7.90 0.54 -3.77
N THR A 52 7.22 1.20 -2.82
CA THR A 52 5.98 1.93 -3.07
C THR A 52 6.17 3.41 -2.78
N TYR A 53 5.45 4.24 -3.52
CA TYR A 53 5.40 5.69 -3.28
C TYR A 53 4.02 6.23 -3.63
N LEU A 54 3.72 7.44 -3.16
CA LEU A 54 2.57 8.21 -3.62
C LEU A 54 3.03 9.21 -4.68
N ASP A 55 2.29 9.26 -5.79
CA ASP A 55 2.42 10.34 -6.76
C ASP A 55 2.12 11.69 -6.10
N LYS A 56 2.63 12.77 -6.72
CA LYS A 56 2.42 14.12 -6.21
C LYS A 56 0.93 14.41 -6.01
N LEU A 57 0.60 14.95 -4.84
CA LEU A 57 -0.75 15.47 -4.59
C LEU A 57 -1.08 16.61 -5.57
N THR A 58 -2.30 16.61 -6.09
CA THR A 58 -2.78 17.67 -6.97
C THR A 58 -3.38 18.84 -6.16
N ASP A 59 -3.58 19.97 -6.83
CA ASP A 59 -4.22 21.16 -6.24
C ASP A 59 -5.72 20.96 -5.91
N LEU A 60 -6.27 19.79 -6.24
CA LEU A 60 -7.62 19.38 -5.84
C LEU A 60 -7.70 18.90 -4.38
N CYS A 61 -6.55 18.62 -3.77
CA CYS A 61 -6.49 18.23 -2.37
C CYS A 61 -6.78 19.45 -1.47
N ALA A 62 -7.49 19.21 -0.36
CA ALA A 62 -7.73 20.24 0.64
C ALA A 62 -6.42 20.71 1.27
N GLU A 63 -6.42 21.93 1.78
CA GLU A 63 -5.31 22.50 2.56
C GLU A 63 -4.97 21.58 3.75
N GLY A 64 -3.69 21.41 4.04
CA GLY A 64 -3.18 20.55 5.10
C GLY A 64 -3.19 19.04 4.75
N THR A 65 -3.57 18.66 3.52
CA THR A 65 -3.54 17.23 3.12
C THR A 65 -2.11 16.70 3.04
N GLN A 66 -1.16 17.49 2.53
CA GLN A 66 0.23 17.08 2.39
C GLN A 66 0.85 16.71 3.74
N GLU A 67 0.66 17.54 4.75
CA GLU A 67 1.20 17.31 6.10
C GLU A 67 0.64 16.04 6.73
N LYS A 68 -0.67 15.77 6.53
CA LYS A 68 -1.31 14.54 7.02
C LYS A 68 -0.80 13.31 6.31
N VAL A 69 -0.61 13.38 5.00
CA VAL A 69 -0.05 12.29 4.19
C VAL A 69 1.40 12.00 4.60
N ASP A 70 2.22 13.03 4.78
CA ASP A 70 3.61 12.88 5.19
C ASP A 70 3.72 12.28 6.60
N ALA A 71 2.87 12.72 7.53
CA ALA A 71 2.80 12.15 8.88
C ALA A 71 2.39 10.66 8.85
N ALA A 72 1.36 10.30 8.08
CA ALA A 72 0.92 8.92 7.94
C ALA A 72 2.00 8.05 7.27
N LYS A 73 2.64 8.54 6.20
CA LYS A 73 3.76 7.87 5.54
C LYS A 73 4.91 7.61 6.51
N LYS A 74 5.29 8.62 7.29
CA LYS A 74 6.32 8.47 8.30
C LYS A 74 5.94 7.42 9.35
N ALA A 75 4.71 7.45 9.84
CA ALA A 75 4.22 6.49 10.84
C ALA A 75 4.22 5.05 10.31
N ILE A 76 3.90 4.82 9.03
CA ILE A 76 4.01 3.50 8.38
C ILE A 76 5.47 3.06 8.30
N ILE A 77 6.39 3.94 7.88
CA ILE A 77 7.83 3.63 7.77
C ILE A 77 8.42 3.31 9.14
N ASP A 78 8.03 4.05 10.17
CA ASP A 78 8.48 3.85 11.55
C ASP A 78 7.81 2.63 12.24
N GLY A 79 6.83 1.98 11.57
CA GLY A 79 6.07 0.85 12.13
C GLY A 79 5.11 1.20 13.25
N THR A 80 4.79 2.48 13.43
CA THR A 80 3.83 2.97 14.45
C THR A 80 2.40 3.03 13.94
N LEU A 81 2.21 2.99 12.62
CA LEU A 81 0.94 2.84 11.96
C LEU A 81 0.98 1.61 11.05
N GLU A 82 0.13 0.63 11.37
CA GLU A 82 -0.04 -0.58 10.58
C GLU A 82 -1.52 -0.66 10.16
N PRO A 83 -1.84 -0.42 8.87
CA PRO A 83 -3.23 -0.35 8.40
C PRO A 83 -4.05 -1.63 8.64
N PHE A 84 -3.36 -2.79 8.67
CA PHE A 84 -4.00 -4.09 8.88
C PHE A 84 -3.89 -4.57 10.33
N THR A 85 -3.97 -3.64 11.28
CA THR A 85 -4.04 -3.96 12.72
C THR A 85 -5.50 -3.92 13.18
N GLY A 86 -5.90 -4.94 13.93
CA GLY A 86 -7.25 -5.03 14.52
C GLY A 86 -7.54 -3.98 15.63
N PRO A 87 -8.83 -3.80 15.92
CA PRO A 87 -9.94 -4.68 15.50
C PRO A 87 -10.41 -4.38 14.06
N LEU A 88 -10.47 -5.40 13.22
CA LEU A 88 -11.04 -5.28 11.88
C LEU A 88 -12.31 -6.14 11.78
N TYR A 89 -13.32 -5.59 11.17
CA TYR A 89 -14.63 -6.25 10.98
C TYR A 89 -14.94 -6.37 9.49
N ASP A 90 -15.61 -7.44 9.10
CA ASP A 90 -16.14 -7.59 7.75
C ASP A 90 -17.44 -6.78 7.55
N GLN A 91 -18.01 -6.86 6.36
CA GLN A 91 -19.23 -6.15 5.97
C GLN A 91 -20.43 -6.54 6.83
N GLU A 92 -20.50 -7.79 7.27
CA GLU A 92 -21.55 -8.35 8.12
C GLU A 92 -21.36 -8.00 9.60
N GLY A 93 -20.20 -7.41 9.96
CA GLY A 93 -19.88 -7.03 11.33
C GLY A 93 -19.21 -8.13 12.16
N ASN A 94 -18.77 -9.22 11.53
CA ASN A 94 -17.97 -10.23 12.21
C ASN A 94 -16.55 -9.71 12.41
N LYS A 95 -15.99 -9.89 13.59
CA LYS A 95 -14.60 -9.55 13.87
C LYS A 95 -13.67 -10.53 13.17
N LYS A 96 -12.83 -10.04 12.28
CA LYS A 96 -11.86 -10.81 11.48
C LYS A 96 -10.45 -10.74 12.05
N VAL A 97 -10.10 -9.64 12.71
CA VAL A 97 -8.80 -9.43 13.34
C VAL A 97 -9.02 -8.90 14.74
N GLU A 98 -8.42 -9.53 15.73
CA GLU A 98 -8.53 -9.17 17.14
C GLU A 98 -7.83 -7.84 17.47
N ASP A 99 -8.23 -7.22 18.59
CA ASP A 99 -7.72 -5.93 19.03
C ASP A 99 -6.19 -5.96 19.18
N GLY A 100 -5.50 -5.06 18.52
CA GLY A 100 -4.03 -4.94 18.55
C GLY A 100 -3.25 -6.02 17.80
N VAL A 101 -3.94 -6.99 17.19
CA VAL A 101 -3.30 -8.03 16.37
C VAL A 101 -3.03 -7.47 14.99
N LYS A 102 -1.80 -7.63 14.49
CA LYS A 102 -1.42 -7.31 13.11
C LYS A 102 -1.64 -8.52 12.22
N MET A 103 -2.24 -8.31 11.07
CA MET A 103 -2.30 -9.34 10.03
C MET A 103 -0.89 -9.61 9.48
N THR A 104 -0.63 -10.88 9.22
CA THR A 104 0.58 -11.30 8.49
C THR A 104 0.45 -11.01 7.00
N ASP A 105 1.57 -10.99 6.27
CA ASP A 105 1.57 -10.81 4.81
C ASP A 105 0.74 -11.90 4.10
N ASP A 106 0.79 -13.14 4.59
CA ASP A 106 -0.02 -14.24 4.05
C ASP A 106 -1.52 -14.01 4.27
N GLU A 107 -1.93 -13.51 5.41
CA GLU A 107 -3.33 -13.17 5.69
C GLU A 107 -3.80 -12.00 4.83
N ILE A 108 -2.96 -10.98 4.62
CA ILE A 108 -3.27 -9.85 3.73
C ILE A 108 -3.38 -10.33 2.28
N TRP A 109 -2.45 -11.16 1.83
CA TRP A 109 -2.45 -11.72 0.47
C TRP A 109 -3.68 -12.57 0.17
N ASN A 110 -4.12 -13.34 1.16
CA ASN A 110 -5.28 -14.23 1.04
C ASN A 110 -6.61 -13.59 1.51
N MET A 111 -6.61 -12.29 1.79
CA MET A 111 -7.80 -11.58 2.24
C MET A 111 -8.89 -11.61 1.17
N ASN A 112 -10.00 -12.29 1.46
CA ASN A 112 -11.13 -12.50 0.57
C ASN A 112 -12.45 -11.91 1.11
N TRP A 113 -12.36 -10.86 1.90
CA TRP A 113 -13.49 -10.15 2.49
C TRP A 113 -13.27 -8.64 2.45
N PHE A 114 -14.35 -7.88 2.42
CA PHE A 114 -14.30 -6.42 2.54
C PHE A 114 -14.48 -5.99 3.98
N VAL A 115 -13.76 -4.95 4.38
CA VAL A 115 -13.94 -4.34 5.69
C VAL A 115 -15.30 -3.64 5.79
N LYS A 116 -15.79 -3.53 7.02
CA LYS A 116 -17.01 -2.78 7.34
C LYS A 116 -16.98 -1.37 6.75
N GLY A 117 -18.04 -1.00 6.06
CA GLY A 117 -18.18 0.30 5.40
C GLY A 117 -17.92 0.25 3.88
N VAL A 118 -17.28 -0.79 3.37
CA VAL A 118 -17.19 -1.05 1.93
C VAL A 118 -18.51 -1.66 1.44
N THR A 119 -19.05 -1.18 0.33
CA THR A 119 -20.24 -1.73 -0.32
C THR A 119 -19.86 -2.48 -1.58
N GLY A 120 -20.57 -3.58 -1.88
CA GLY A 120 -20.34 -4.41 -3.04
C GLY A 120 -19.99 -5.85 -2.69
N THR A 121 -19.68 -6.63 -3.70
CA THR A 121 -19.26 -8.04 -3.58
C THR A 121 -17.93 -8.24 -4.30
N ILE A 122 -17.12 -9.15 -3.78
CA ILE A 122 -15.89 -9.56 -4.46
C ILE A 122 -16.30 -10.36 -5.70
N PRO A 123 -15.84 -9.98 -6.90
CA PRO A 123 -16.10 -10.76 -8.11
C PRO A 123 -15.60 -12.20 -7.98
N ALA A 124 -16.37 -13.14 -8.49
CA ALA A 124 -16.00 -14.56 -8.53
C ALA A 124 -14.89 -14.82 -9.58
#